data_0d0b3f5e232414058894919cf9cfbcbf
#
_entry.id   0d0b3f5e232414058894919cf9cfbcbf
#
_cell.length_a   1.000
_cell.length_b   1.000
_cell.length_c   1.000
_cell.angle_alpha   90.00
_cell.angle_beta   90.00
_cell.angle_gamma   90.00
#
_symmetry.space_group_name_H-M   'P 1'
#
loop_
_entity.id
_entity.type
_entity.pdbx_description
1 polymer ?
#
loop_
_entity_poly.entity_id
_entity_poly.type
_entity_poly.pdbx_seq_one_letter_code
_entity_poly.pdbx_strand_id
1 'polypeptide(L)'
;MTQKTQLPNIYQNFKGGILHPFSPGIGKMTLSPELIAYLLKGMEASTEDFGQNLAGVIKSQPAFLENTGQRVMKEVGKFVLDFAGAGVISASVGIYAMDFKTMESVCVDGWFVDQKEKEYNPMHSHINCQMSSVGYLEVPKQIAEPEDKWDSHGCIEFSYGTPTTMVCTGVMFRPKVGDFYVFPSWLNHTVYPFKGEGHRKAFSMNFSIREKNDQS
;
A
#
# COMPACT_ATOMS: atom_id res chain seq x y z
N MET A 1 -2.73 8.26 42.33
CA MET A 1 -2.05 8.70 41.11
C MET A 1 -2.19 7.60 40.07
N THR A 2 -3.16 7.71 39.18
CA THR A 2 -3.41 6.72 38.12
C THR A 2 -2.40 6.99 37.01
N GLN A 3 -1.43 6.09 36.86
CA GLN A 3 -0.59 6.05 35.65
C GLN A 3 -1.51 5.89 34.45
N LYS A 4 -1.63 6.94 33.66
CA LYS A 4 -2.18 6.83 32.31
C LYS A 4 -1.24 5.92 31.53
N THR A 5 -1.65 4.68 31.32
CA THR A 5 -0.99 3.79 30.35
C THR A 5 -1.15 4.42 28.98
N GLN A 6 -0.17 5.19 28.56
CA GLN A 6 -0.08 5.64 27.19
C GLN A 6 0.13 4.37 26.36
N LEU A 7 -0.92 3.96 25.66
CA LEU A 7 -0.76 2.96 24.58
C LEU A 7 0.33 3.51 23.67
N PRO A 8 1.39 2.73 23.42
CA PRO A 8 2.45 3.20 22.55
C PRO A 8 1.85 3.53 21.20
N ASN A 9 2.10 4.74 20.71
CA ASN A 9 1.65 5.20 19.39
C ASN A 9 2.55 4.56 18.33
N ILE A 10 2.50 3.21 18.26
CA ILE A 10 3.35 2.35 17.44
C ILE A 10 3.27 2.80 15.98
N TYR A 11 2.10 3.22 15.53
CA TYR A 11 1.84 3.54 14.13
C TYR A 11 2.44 4.88 13.69
N GLN A 12 2.54 5.88 14.56
CA GLN A 12 3.17 7.16 14.22
C GLN A 12 4.69 7.05 14.06
N ASN A 13 5.31 6.10 14.74
CA ASN A 13 6.76 5.88 14.71
C ASN A 13 7.19 4.69 13.85
N PHE A 14 6.24 4.04 13.13
CA PHE A 14 6.55 2.90 12.28
C PHE A 14 7.37 3.35 11.07
N LYS A 15 8.67 3.10 11.11
CA LYS A 15 9.63 3.51 10.07
C LYS A 15 9.68 2.54 8.90
N GLY A 16 9.41 1.27 9.14
CA GLY A 16 9.40 0.21 8.13
C GLY A 16 9.47 -1.18 8.76
N GLY A 17 9.18 -2.21 7.96
CA GLY A 17 9.07 -3.60 8.39
C GLY A 17 7.66 -4.16 8.17
N ILE A 18 7.32 -5.24 8.88
CA ILE A 18 6.01 -5.89 8.83
C ILE A 18 5.25 -5.55 10.10
N LEU A 19 4.05 -5.00 9.94
CA LEU A 19 3.17 -4.62 11.04
C LEU A 19 1.91 -5.47 11.02
N HIS A 20 1.60 -6.10 12.15
CA HIS A 20 0.35 -6.84 12.38
C HIS A 20 -0.50 -6.11 13.43
N PRO A 21 -1.27 -5.06 13.07
CA PRO A 21 -2.05 -4.28 14.03
C PRO A 21 -3.24 -5.06 14.60
N PHE A 22 -3.71 -6.01 13.84
CA PHE A 22 -4.67 -7.06 14.16
C PHE A 22 -4.27 -8.29 13.32
N SER A 23 -5.11 -9.25 13.05
CA SER A 23 -4.71 -10.49 12.35
C SER A 23 -4.03 -10.27 10.98
N PRO A 24 -4.55 -9.47 10.01
CA PRO A 24 -3.80 -9.19 8.77
C PRO A 24 -2.61 -8.27 9.02
N GLY A 25 -1.48 -8.59 8.40
CA GLY A 25 -0.30 -7.74 8.42
C GLY A 25 -0.37 -6.59 7.41
N ILE A 26 0.43 -5.56 7.66
CA ILE A 26 0.73 -4.48 6.72
C ILE A 26 2.25 -4.31 6.71
N GLY A 27 2.85 -4.53 5.54
CA GLY A 27 4.28 -4.29 5.35
C GLY A 27 4.55 -2.83 4.96
N LYS A 28 5.64 -2.26 5.46
CA LYS A 28 6.09 -0.92 5.08
C LYS A 28 7.57 -0.93 4.79
N MET A 29 7.96 -0.31 3.67
CA MET A 29 9.36 0.04 3.35
C MET A 29 9.44 1.44 2.75
N THR A 30 10.65 1.92 2.53
CA THR A 30 10.91 3.20 1.87
C THR A 30 11.52 2.94 0.50
N LEU A 31 10.95 3.55 -0.53
CA LEU A 31 11.44 3.49 -1.91
C LEU A 31 12.69 4.35 -2.08
N SER A 32 13.58 3.94 -2.99
CA SER A 32 14.73 4.76 -3.37
C SER A 32 14.31 6.01 -4.14
N PRO A 33 15.07 7.13 -3.99
CA PRO A 33 14.83 8.34 -4.79
C PRO A 33 14.91 8.08 -6.29
N GLU A 34 15.77 7.17 -6.73
CA GLU A 34 15.96 6.78 -8.12
C GLU A 34 14.71 6.11 -8.69
N LEU A 35 14.06 5.22 -7.92
CA LEU A 35 12.81 4.59 -8.33
C LEU A 35 11.67 5.60 -8.38
N ILE A 36 11.58 6.50 -7.40
CA ILE A 36 10.57 7.56 -7.38
C ILE A 36 10.70 8.44 -8.63
N ALA A 37 11.90 8.90 -8.96
CA ALA A 37 12.15 9.73 -10.15
C ALA A 37 11.80 9.00 -11.45
N TYR A 38 12.11 7.70 -11.54
CA TYR A 38 11.73 6.86 -12.68
C TYR A 38 10.21 6.77 -12.84
N LEU A 39 9.50 6.52 -11.74
CA LEU A 39 8.04 6.34 -11.75
C LEU A 39 7.31 7.66 -12.07
N LEU A 40 7.78 8.80 -11.57
CA LEU A 40 7.21 10.12 -11.92
C LEU A 40 7.31 10.39 -13.44
N LYS A 41 8.46 10.10 -14.05
CA LYS A 41 8.61 10.21 -15.51
C LYS A 41 7.70 9.24 -16.27
N GLY A 42 7.56 8.01 -15.77
CA GLY A 42 6.66 7.01 -16.36
C GLY A 42 5.20 7.45 -16.30
N MET A 43 4.79 8.03 -15.18
CA MET A 43 3.43 8.56 -15.00
C MET A 43 3.12 9.71 -15.97
N GLU A 44 4.07 10.64 -16.16
CA GLU A 44 3.93 11.76 -17.10
C GLU A 44 3.87 11.29 -18.57
N ALA A 45 4.55 10.21 -18.90
CA ALA A 45 4.62 9.66 -20.25
C ALA A 45 3.44 8.72 -20.58
N SER A 46 2.72 8.22 -19.58
CA SER A 46 1.60 7.30 -19.80
C SER A 46 0.37 8.04 -20.31
N THR A 47 -0.20 7.53 -21.38
CA THR A 47 -1.43 8.08 -22.03
C THR A 47 -2.62 7.12 -21.93
N GLU A 48 -2.40 5.89 -21.48
CA GLU A 48 -3.45 4.89 -21.33
C GLU A 48 -4.14 5.05 -19.97
N ASP A 49 -5.46 5.11 -19.94
CA ASP A 49 -6.25 5.20 -18.72
C ASP A 49 -6.60 3.81 -18.19
N PHE A 50 -6.23 3.53 -16.93
CA PHE A 50 -6.57 2.31 -16.21
C PHE A 50 -7.80 2.48 -15.30
N GLY A 51 -8.29 3.71 -15.12
CA GLY A 51 -9.34 4.09 -14.18
C GLY A 51 -10.66 3.35 -14.34
N GLN A 52 -10.99 2.87 -15.55
CA GLN A 52 -12.22 2.11 -15.82
C GLN A 52 -12.29 0.78 -15.04
N ASN A 53 -11.15 0.27 -14.58
CA ASN A 53 -11.04 -0.97 -13.83
C ASN A 53 -11.01 -0.76 -12.30
N LEU A 54 -11.10 0.49 -11.85
CA LEU A 54 -10.83 0.88 -10.47
C LEU A 54 -12.07 1.48 -9.80
N ALA A 55 -12.13 1.31 -8.47
CA ALA A 55 -13.22 1.85 -7.65
C ALA A 55 -13.10 3.35 -7.35
N GLY A 56 -11.94 3.96 -7.62
CA GLY A 56 -11.62 5.33 -7.24
C GLY A 56 -12.48 6.37 -7.97
N VAL A 57 -12.86 7.42 -7.24
CA VAL A 57 -13.43 8.64 -7.79
C VAL A 57 -12.28 9.59 -8.08
N ILE A 58 -11.41 9.20 -9.00
CA ILE A 58 -10.16 9.87 -9.37
C ILE A 58 -10.12 9.94 -10.89
N LYS A 59 -9.87 11.14 -11.42
CA LYS A 59 -9.93 11.41 -12.86
C LYS A 59 -8.72 10.93 -13.66
N SER A 60 -7.58 10.78 -13.00
CA SER A 60 -6.33 10.42 -13.68
C SER A 60 -5.68 9.21 -13.00
N GLN A 61 -5.79 8.07 -13.65
CA GLN A 61 -5.22 6.80 -13.18
C GLN A 61 -4.51 6.10 -14.35
N PRO A 62 -3.34 6.62 -14.78
CA PRO A 62 -2.63 6.08 -15.94
C PRO A 62 -2.13 4.66 -15.72
N ALA A 63 -2.17 3.84 -16.76
CA ALA A 63 -1.57 2.50 -16.75
C ALA A 63 -0.04 2.55 -16.61
N PHE A 64 0.56 1.49 -16.09
CA PHE A 64 2.01 1.35 -16.18
C PHE A 64 2.46 1.22 -17.64
N LEU A 65 3.57 1.87 -17.97
CA LEU A 65 4.27 1.61 -19.21
C LEU A 65 4.90 0.22 -19.20
N GLU A 66 5.22 -0.30 -20.38
CA GLU A 66 5.95 -1.55 -20.53
C GLU A 66 7.21 -1.58 -19.62
N ASN A 67 7.45 -2.73 -18.99
CA ASN A 67 8.57 -2.95 -18.05
C ASN A 67 8.54 -2.15 -16.74
N THR A 68 7.57 -1.26 -16.50
CA THR A 68 7.49 -0.50 -15.24
C THR A 68 7.33 -1.45 -14.05
N GLY A 69 6.43 -2.41 -14.12
CA GLY A 69 6.24 -3.41 -13.07
C GLY A 69 7.53 -4.18 -12.76
N GLN A 70 8.26 -4.62 -13.79
CA GLN A 70 9.55 -5.31 -13.62
C GLN A 70 10.60 -4.41 -12.94
N ARG A 71 10.63 -3.12 -13.29
CA ARG A 71 11.57 -2.16 -12.66
C ARG A 71 11.26 -1.97 -11.17
N VAL A 72 9.98 -1.89 -10.80
CA VAL A 72 9.56 -1.81 -9.40
C VAL A 72 9.92 -3.11 -8.67
N MET A 73 9.63 -4.28 -9.26
CA MET A 73 9.90 -5.58 -8.67
C MET A 73 11.38 -5.81 -8.33
N LYS A 74 12.32 -5.21 -9.04
CA LYS A 74 13.76 -5.27 -8.70
C LYS A 74 14.07 -4.69 -7.32
N GLU A 75 13.30 -3.72 -6.87
CA GLU A 75 13.49 -3.08 -5.56
C GLU A 75 12.58 -3.69 -4.48
N VAL A 76 11.29 -3.90 -4.79
CA VAL A 76 10.32 -4.28 -3.77
C VAL A 76 10.03 -5.80 -3.73
N GLY A 77 10.40 -6.57 -4.76
CA GLY A 77 9.95 -7.96 -4.93
C GLY A 77 10.37 -8.87 -3.77
N LYS A 78 11.59 -8.71 -3.25
CA LYS A 78 12.03 -9.47 -2.07
C LYS A 78 11.20 -9.12 -0.84
N PHE A 79 10.94 -7.84 -0.59
CA PHE A 79 10.15 -7.39 0.55
C PHE A 79 8.70 -7.92 0.48
N VAL A 80 8.10 -7.91 -0.71
CA VAL A 80 6.78 -8.48 -0.95
C VAL A 80 6.75 -9.98 -0.65
N LEU A 81 7.77 -10.72 -1.08
CA LEU A 81 7.88 -12.15 -0.79
C LEU A 81 8.09 -12.43 0.70
N ASP A 82 8.95 -11.67 1.37
CA ASP A 82 9.18 -11.77 2.82
C ASP A 82 7.90 -11.46 3.61
N PHE A 83 7.13 -10.47 3.16
CA PHE A 83 5.84 -10.12 3.74
C PHE A 83 4.83 -11.28 3.61
N ALA A 84 4.73 -11.89 2.42
CA ALA A 84 3.87 -13.05 2.20
C ALA A 84 4.25 -14.21 3.12
N GLY A 85 5.56 -14.49 3.27
CA GLY A 85 6.08 -15.51 4.16
C GLY A 85 5.72 -15.26 5.62
N ALA A 86 5.88 -14.04 6.10
CA ALA A 86 5.51 -13.65 7.46
C ALA A 86 3.99 -13.79 7.70
N GLY A 87 3.16 -13.42 6.71
CA GLY A 87 1.71 -13.57 6.76
C GLY A 87 1.27 -15.03 6.87
N VAL A 88 1.86 -15.91 6.09
CA VAL A 88 1.59 -17.36 6.13
C VAL A 88 2.01 -17.95 7.48
N ILE A 89 3.18 -17.62 7.99
CA ILE A 89 3.65 -18.09 9.30
C ILE A 89 2.72 -17.61 10.41
N SER A 90 2.25 -16.37 10.35
CA SER A 90 1.33 -15.79 11.33
C SER A 90 -0.08 -16.41 11.27
N ALA A 91 -0.57 -16.72 10.07
CA ALA A 91 -1.90 -17.28 9.86
C ALA A 91 -1.95 -18.79 10.06
N SER A 92 -0.84 -19.48 9.84
CA SER A 92 -0.79 -20.94 9.87
C SER A 92 -0.33 -21.48 11.22
N VAL A 93 -1.26 -21.64 12.12
CA VAL A 93 -1.15 -22.77 13.03
C VAL A 93 -1.39 -24.04 12.17
N GLY A 94 -0.40 -24.42 11.37
CA GLY A 94 -0.25 -25.80 10.92
C GLY A 94 -0.79 -26.24 9.56
N ILE A 95 -1.08 -25.38 8.57
CA ILE A 95 -1.75 -25.89 7.35
C ILE A 95 -0.94 -25.79 6.05
N TYR A 96 0.03 -24.89 5.90
CA TYR A 96 0.84 -24.85 4.66
C TYR A 96 2.31 -24.56 4.97
N ALA A 97 3.14 -25.59 4.93
CA ALA A 97 4.59 -25.45 4.83
C ALA A 97 4.95 -25.04 3.40
N MET A 98 4.73 -23.80 3.00
CA MET A 98 5.29 -23.27 1.76
C MET A 98 6.79 -23.03 1.97
N ASP A 99 7.62 -23.64 1.16
CA ASP A 99 9.05 -23.30 1.11
C ASP A 99 9.24 -22.00 0.31
N PHE A 100 9.25 -20.86 1.01
CA PHE A 100 9.44 -19.56 0.38
C PHE A 100 10.77 -19.40 -0.37
N LYS A 101 11.72 -20.33 -0.22
CA LYS A 101 12.97 -20.34 -1.01
C LYS A 101 12.73 -20.70 -2.48
N THR A 102 11.70 -21.51 -2.73
CA THR A 102 11.31 -21.92 -4.09
C THR A 102 10.26 -20.98 -4.71
N MET A 103 9.81 -19.97 -3.97
CA MET A 103 8.76 -19.05 -4.40
C MET A 103 9.33 -17.73 -4.93
N GLU A 104 8.55 -17.08 -5.78
CA GLU A 104 8.78 -15.73 -6.25
C GLU A 104 7.51 -14.89 -6.16
N SER A 105 7.66 -13.59 -5.98
CA SER A 105 6.59 -12.62 -6.16
C SER A 105 6.59 -12.09 -7.58
N VAL A 106 5.42 -12.00 -8.18
CA VAL A 106 5.24 -11.45 -9.54
C VAL A 106 4.23 -10.33 -9.53
N CYS A 107 4.47 -9.29 -10.33
CA CYS A 107 3.49 -8.24 -10.60
C CYS A 107 2.40 -8.81 -11.51
N VAL A 108 1.15 -8.66 -11.10
CA VAL A 108 -0.04 -9.02 -11.90
C VAL A 108 -0.51 -7.80 -12.67
N ASP A 109 -0.75 -6.69 -11.94
CA ASP A 109 -1.20 -5.41 -12.47
C ASP A 109 -0.45 -4.26 -11.80
N GLY A 110 -0.39 -3.11 -12.48
CA GLY A 110 0.14 -1.89 -11.91
C GLY A 110 -0.35 -0.65 -12.63
N TRP A 111 -0.64 0.39 -11.87
CA TRP A 111 -1.13 1.67 -12.37
C TRP A 111 -0.67 2.83 -11.51
N PHE A 112 -0.70 4.02 -12.08
CA PHE A 112 -0.48 5.27 -11.37
C PHE A 112 -1.79 5.87 -10.87
N VAL A 113 -1.71 6.74 -9.88
CA VAL A 113 -2.84 7.46 -9.28
C VAL A 113 -2.43 8.92 -9.09
N ASP A 114 -3.05 9.83 -9.84
CA ASP A 114 -2.89 11.27 -9.68
C ASP A 114 -4.15 11.86 -9.04
N GLN A 115 -4.19 11.82 -7.73
CA GLN A 115 -5.34 12.31 -6.97
C GLN A 115 -5.23 13.81 -6.71
N LYS A 116 -6.30 14.53 -7.03
CA LYS A 116 -6.50 15.95 -6.75
C LYS A 116 -7.43 16.18 -5.58
N GLU A 117 -7.60 17.45 -5.22
CA GLU A 117 -8.54 17.88 -4.19
C GLU A 117 -9.92 17.21 -4.36
N LYS A 118 -10.51 16.73 -3.24
CA LYS A 118 -11.84 16.09 -3.16
C LYS A 118 -11.96 14.71 -3.84
N GLU A 119 -10.99 14.30 -4.61
CA GLU A 119 -10.95 12.94 -5.14
C GLU A 119 -10.60 11.94 -4.05
N TYR A 120 -11.08 10.68 -4.15
CA TYR A 120 -10.89 9.66 -3.13
C TYR A 120 -11.03 8.25 -3.70
N ASN A 121 -10.53 7.25 -2.96
CA ASN A 121 -10.89 5.86 -3.19
C ASN A 121 -11.88 5.43 -2.10
N PRO A 122 -13.08 4.96 -2.45
CA PRO A 122 -14.03 4.41 -1.48
C PRO A 122 -13.44 3.15 -0.83
N MET A 123 -14.10 2.64 0.22
CA MET A 123 -13.76 1.36 0.82
C MET A 123 -13.82 0.25 -0.23
N HIS A 124 -12.71 -0.44 -0.45
CA HIS A 124 -12.60 -1.52 -1.44
C HIS A 124 -11.52 -2.53 -1.05
N SER A 125 -11.47 -3.61 -1.80
CA SER A 125 -10.42 -4.63 -1.79
C SER A 125 -10.07 -5.01 -3.22
N HIS A 126 -9.01 -5.78 -3.41
CA HIS A 126 -8.58 -6.22 -4.74
C HIS A 126 -8.89 -7.70 -4.96
N ILE A 127 -9.19 -8.06 -6.21
CA ILE A 127 -9.48 -9.43 -6.66
C ILE A 127 -8.40 -9.90 -7.64
N ASN A 128 -8.34 -11.20 -7.91
CA ASN A 128 -7.40 -11.82 -8.85
C ASN A 128 -5.91 -11.63 -8.51
N CYS A 129 -5.62 -11.35 -7.23
CA CYS A 129 -4.27 -11.25 -6.70
C CYS A 129 -4.24 -11.68 -5.24
N GLN A 130 -3.06 -11.94 -4.70
CA GLN A 130 -2.91 -12.34 -3.29
C GLN A 130 -2.56 -11.15 -2.41
N MET A 131 -1.83 -10.19 -2.95
CA MET A 131 -1.43 -8.97 -2.23
C MET A 131 -1.59 -7.76 -3.13
N SER A 132 -1.78 -6.62 -2.49
CA SER A 132 -1.80 -5.32 -3.14
C SER A 132 -0.85 -4.36 -2.44
N SER A 133 -0.52 -3.26 -3.10
CA SER A 133 0.36 -2.23 -2.56
C SER A 133 -0.03 -0.83 -2.99
N VAL A 134 0.53 0.14 -2.27
CA VAL A 134 0.56 1.54 -2.68
C VAL A 134 1.92 2.14 -2.36
N GLY A 135 2.49 2.88 -3.31
CA GLY A 135 3.72 3.65 -3.13
C GLY A 135 3.50 5.13 -3.45
N TYR A 136 4.04 6.02 -2.63
CA TYR A 136 3.80 7.45 -2.72
C TYR A 136 4.98 8.18 -3.36
N LEU A 137 4.72 8.88 -4.47
CA LEU A 137 5.71 9.55 -5.30
C LEU A 137 5.76 11.07 -5.03
N GLU A 138 4.59 11.67 -4.79
CA GLU A 138 4.44 13.07 -4.44
C GLU A 138 3.29 13.23 -3.43
N VAL A 139 3.51 14.02 -2.38
CA VAL A 139 2.52 14.25 -1.32
C VAL A 139 2.45 15.74 -1.04
N PRO A 140 1.29 16.40 -1.22
CA PRO A 140 1.10 17.80 -0.90
C PRO A 140 1.40 18.11 0.57
N LYS A 141 1.93 19.30 0.83
CA LYS A 141 2.36 19.69 2.17
C LYS A 141 1.23 19.60 3.21
N GLN A 142 0.02 20.00 2.84
CA GLN A 142 -1.14 19.94 3.74
C GLN A 142 -1.55 18.51 4.14
N ILE A 143 -1.13 17.51 3.37
CA ILE A 143 -1.27 16.09 3.76
C ILE A 143 -0.11 15.67 4.65
N ALA A 144 1.12 16.01 4.25
CA ALA A 144 2.33 15.59 4.97
C ALA A 144 2.45 16.24 6.35
N GLU A 145 2.05 17.53 6.45
CA GLU A 145 2.15 18.39 7.65
C GLU A 145 0.81 19.10 7.89
N PRO A 146 -0.25 18.39 8.32
CA PRO A 146 -1.55 19.00 8.56
C PRO A 146 -1.51 19.93 9.79
N GLU A 147 -2.36 20.96 9.77
CA GLU A 147 -2.55 21.86 10.92
C GLU A 147 -3.16 21.10 12.11
N ASP A 148 -4.13 20.21 11.84
CA ASP A 148 -4.70 19.32 12.84
C ASP A 148 -4.13 17.90 12.66
N LYS A 149 -3.44 17.40 13.68
CA LYS A 149 -2.85 16.06 13.70
C LYS A 149 -3.88 14.92 13.59
N TRP A 150 -5.14 15.20 13.88
CA TRP A 150 -6.26 14.24 13.77
C TRP A 150 -6.95 14.28 12.41
N ASP A 151 -6.51 15.19 11.54
CA ASP A 151 -7.04 15.28 10.20
C ASP A 151 -6.73 14.01 9.40
N SER A 152 -7.77 13.40 8.80
CA SER A 152 -7.65 12.22 7.94
C SER A 152 -7.33 12.54 6.47
N HIS A 153 -7.24 13.82 6.13
CA HIS A 153 -7.06 14.26 4.75
C HIS A 153 -5.88 13.56 4.05
N GLY A 154 -6.18 12.92 2.93
CA GLY A 154 -5.21 12.21 2.10
C GLY A 154 -4.61 10.94 2.72
N CYS A 155 -5.05 10.54 3.91
CA CYS A 155 -4.62 9.32 4.56
C CYS A 155 -5.17 8.08 3.86
N ILE A 156 -4.47 6.96 4.03
CA ILE A 156 -5.00 5.61 3.75
C ILE A 156 -5.42 4.98 5.07
N GLU A 157 -6.60 4.38 5.08
CA GLU A 157 -7.10 3.61 6.22
C GLU A 157 -7.34 2.16 5.79
N PHE A 158 -6.88 1.22 6.62
CA PHE A 158 -7.15 -0.20 6.52
C PHE A 158 -8.13 -0.60 7.59
N SER A 159 -9.12 -1.45 7.24
CA SER A 159 -10.16 -1.89 8.16
C SER A 159 -10.32 -3.41 8.14
N TYR A 160 -10.43 -4.00 9.34
CA TYR A 160 -10.63 -5.44 9.51
C TYR A 160 -11.48 -5.74 10.74
N GLY A 161 -12.44 -6.67 10.57
CA GLY A 161 -13.30 -7.10 11.65
C GLY A 161 -14.54 -6.22 11.85
N THR A 162 -15.30 -6.52 12.88
CA THR A 162 -16.52 -5.77 13.24
C THR A 162 -16.21 -4.84 14.41
N PRO A 163 -16.56 -3.55 14.31
CA PRO A 163 -16.40 -2.62 15.42
C PRO A 163 -17.18 -3.10 16.65
N THR A 164 -16.49 -3.19 17.78
CA THR A 164 -17.08 -3.53 19.07
C THR A 164 -16.26 -2.89 20.18
N THR A 165 -16.76 -2.97 21.41
CA THR A 165 -16.07 -2.39 22.58
C THR A 165 -14.68 -3.00 22.73
N MET A 166 -13.67 -2.14 22.91
CA MET A 166 -12.26 -2.52 23.13
C MET A 166 -11.55 -3.19 21.94
N VAL A 167 -12.12 -3.14 20.73
CA VAL A 167 -11.50 -3.70 19.53
C VAL A 167 -11.10 -2.56 18.58
N CYS A 168 -9.83 -2.56 18.18
CA CYS A 168 -9.36 -1.69 17.11
C CYS A 168 -9.61 -2.38 15.77
N THR A 169 -10.49 -1.83 14.94
CA THR A 169 -10.86 -2.38 13.64
C THR A 169 -10.32 -1.56 12.47
N GLY A 170 -9.66 -0.44 12.74
CA GLY A 170 -9.08 0.43 11.72
C GLY A 170 -7.70 0.93 12.10
N VAL A 171 -6.83 1.05 11.12
CA VAL A 171 -5.54 1.71 11.25
C VAL A 171 -5.31 2.66 10.08
N MET A 172 -4.89 3.88 10.39
CA MET A 172 -4.71 4.95 9.41
C MET A 172 -3.24 5.34 9.32
N PHE A 173 -2.78 5.53 8.09
CA PHE A 173 -1.43 6.02 7.80
C PHE A 173 -1.51 7.32 7.02
N ARG A 174 -0.74 8.30 7.47
CA ARG A 174 -0.48 9.53 6.73
C ARG A 174 0.68 9.27 5.77
N PRO A 175 0.48 9.45 4.46
CA PRO A 175 1.51 9.15 3.48
C PRO A 175 2.67 10.15 3.55
N LYS A 176 3.85 9.64 3.24
CA LYS A 176 5.06 10.44 2.98
C LYS A 176 5.65 10.00 1.65
N VAL A 177 6.33 10.91 0.98
CA VAL A 177 7.08 10.57 -0.24
C VAL A 177 8.06 9.44 0.05
N GLY A 178 8.02 8.40 -0.78
CA GLY A 178 8.82 7.18 -0.63
C GLY A 178 8.19 6.09 0.23
N ASP A 179 7.12 6.35 0.97
CA ASP A 179 6.40 5.28 1.67
C ASP A 179 5.85 4.26 0.66
N PHE A 180 6.12 2.99 0.90
CA PHE A 180 5.54 1.87 0.18
C PHE A 180 4.89 0.91 1.17
N TYR A 181 3.61 0.63 0.98
CA TYR A 181 2.83 -0.31 1.79
C TYR A 181 2.45 -1.52 0.95
N VAL A 182 2.56 -2.73 1.53
CA VAL A 182 2.05 -3.97 0.98
C VAL A 182 1.12 -4.64 2.00
N PHE A 183 0.02 -5.21 1.51
CA PHE A 183 -1.04 -5.78 2.36
C PHE A 183 -1.79 -6.89 1.61
N PRO A 184 -2.51 -7.78 2.34
CA PRO A 184 -3.36 -8.78 1.70
C PRO A 184 -4.40 -8.11 0.80
N SER A 185 -4.61 -8.63 -0.41
CA SER A 185 -5.51 -8.04 -1.40
C SER A 185 -6.96 -7.90 -0.92
N TRP A 186 -7.39 -8.82 -0.07
CA TRP A 186 -8.73 -8.84 0.51
C TRP A 186 -8.92 -7.86 1.67
N LEU A 187 -7.83 -7.23 2.18
CA LEU A 187 -7.93 -6.27 3.28
C LEU A 187 -8.61 -4.99 2.81
N ASN A 188 -9.75 -4.70 3.41
CA ASN A 188 -10.51 -3.49 3.09
C ASN A 188 -9.70 -2.24 3.41
N HIS A 189 -9.68 -1.31 2.45
CA HIS A 189 -9.01 -0.04 2.63
C HIS A 189 -9.70 1.07 1.87
N THR A 190 -9.50 2.28 2.34
CA THR A 190 -10.01 3.52 1.75
C THR A 190 -8.92 4.58 1.71
N VAL A 191 -9.03 5.50 0.78
CA VAL A 191 -8.16 6.66 0.70
C VAL A 191 -8.99 7.91 0.78
N TYR A 192 -8.76 8.69 1.83
CA TYR A 192 -9.51 9.90 2.10
C TYR A 192 -9.21 11.01 1.08
N PRO A 193 -10.21 11.84 0.76
CA PRO A 193 -9.96 13.06 0.01
C PRO A 193 -9.11 14.03 0.81
N PHE A 194 -8.51 14.99 0.15
CA PHE A 194 -7.84 16.11 0.79
C PHE A 194 -8.37 17.44 0.26
N LYS A 195 -8.06 18.54 0.95
CA LYS A 195 -8.40 19.90 0.56
C LYS A 195 -7.13 20.68 0.23
N GLY A 196 -7.26 21.59 -0.70
CA GLY A 196 -6.18 22.49 -1.12
C GLY A 196 -5.49 22.02 -2.39
N GLU A 197 -4.60 22.87 -2.87
CA GLU A 197 -3.90 22.67 -4.13
C GLU A 197 -2.84 21.56 -4.08
N GLY A 198 -2.48 21.05 -5.25
CA GLY A 198 -1.46 20.06 -5.45
C GLY A 198 -2.00 18.68 -5.82
N HIS A 199 -1.08 17.76 -6.03
CA HIS A 199 -1.35 16.41 -6.50
C HIS A 199 -0.74 15.40 -5.53
N ARG A 200 -1.53 14.44 -5.08
CA ARG A 200 -1.01 13.25 -4.42
C ARG A 200 -0.76 12.19 -5.48
N LYS A 201 0.50 12.09 -5.93
CA LYS A 201 0.90 11.08 -6.91
C LYS A 201 1.34 9.81 -6.21
N ALA A 202 0.76 8.70 -6.62
CA ALA A 202 1.05 7.38 -6.09
C ALA A 202 1.05 6.37 -7.24
N PHE A 203 1.46 5.15 -6.93
CA PHE A 203 1.21 3.99 -7.78
C PHE A 203 0.68 2.85 -6.92
N SER A 204 -0.07 1.97 -7.55
CA SER A 204 -0.52 0.71 -6.96
C SER A 204 -0.05 -0.46 -7.80
N MET A 205 0.21 -1.59 -7.14
CA MET A 205 0.54 -2.86 -7.78
C MET A 205 -0.14 -4.00 -7.07
N ASN A 206 -0.57 -4.96 -7.86
CA ASN A 206 -1.09 -6.24 -7.40
C ASN A 206 -0.05 -7.34 -7.62
N PHE A 207 0.02 -8.28 -6.68
CA PHE A 207 1.03 -9.36 -6.70
C PHE A 207 0.40 -10.73 -6.51
N SER A 208 1.03 -11.71 -7.16
CA SER A 208 0.84 -13.13 -6.87
C SER A 208 2.15 -13.76 -6.43
N ILE A 209 2.06 -14.76 -5.57
CA ILE A 209 3.17 -15.61 -5.16
C ILE A 209 3.03 -16.93 -5.90
N ARG A 210 4.07 -17.36 -6.56
CA ARG A 210 4.09 -18.63 -7.30
C ARG A 210 5.44 -19.34 -7.13
N GLU A 211 5.48 -20.60 -7.47
CA GLU A 211 6.74 -21.33 -7.57
C GLU A 211 7.62 -20.74 -8.69
N LYS A 212 8.91 -20.66 -8.44
CA LYS A 212 9.88 -20.32 -9.48
C LYS A 212 9.82 -21.37 -10.57
N ASN A 213 9.71 -20.96 -11.81
CA ASN A 213 9.87 -21.90 -12.92
C ASN A 213 11.34 -22.32 -12.97
N ASP A 214 11.60 -23.61 -12.86
CA ASP A 214 12.95 -24.22 -12.98
C ASP A 214 13.54 -24.12 -14.41
N GLN A 215 13.18 -23.09 -15.16
CA GLN A 215 13.72 -22.82 -16.50
C GLN A 215 14.41 -21.46 -16.52
N SER A 216 15.66 -21.46 -16.07
CA SER A 216 16.68 -20.51 -16.56
C SER A 216 18.08 -21.05 -16.27
#